data_9ff81cbce24e917d5f65a8af82923dab
#
_entry.id   9ff81cbce24e917d5f65a8af82923dab
#
_cell.length_a   1.000
_cell.length_b   1.000
_cell.length_c   1.000
_cell.angle_alpha   90.00
_cell.angle_beta   90.00
_cell.angle_gamma   90.00
#
_symmetry.space_group_name_H-M   'P 1'
#
loop_
_entity.id
_entity.type
_entity.pdbx_description
1 polymer ?
#
loop_
_entity_poly.entity_id
_entity_poly.type
_entity_poly.pdbx_seq_one_letter_code
_entity_poly.pdbx_strand_id
1 'polypeptide(L)' 'MSLQSHLAELEKRHRALEAEISEALTHPSTDDLTIRELKRRKLHVKDEIVRLRHETVALVH' A
#
# COMPACT_ATOMS: atom_id res chain seq x y z
N MET A 1 -12.52 8.42 12.98
CA MET A 1 -11.14 7.87 13.05
C MET A 1 -10.13 8.98 13.02
N SER A 2 -9.09 8.87 13.80
CA SER A 2 -8.01 9.85 13.75
C SER A 2 -7.17 9.65 12.48
N LEU A 3 -6.46 10.68 12.08
CA LEU A 3 -5.57 10.62 10.92
C LEU A 3 -4.48 9.55 11.13
N GLN A 4 -3.98 9.43 12.34
CA GLN A 4 -2.97 8.43 12.68
C GLN A 4 -3.51 7.01 12.55
N SER A 5 -4.75 6.78 12.96
CA SER A 5 -5.39 5.47 12.82
C SER A 5 -5.58 5.10 11.36
N HIS A 6 -5.97 6.08 10.55
CA HIS A 6 -6.13 5.88 9.10
C HIS A 6 -4.79 5.57 8.44
N LEU A 7 -3.75 6.32 8.81
CA LEU A 7 -2.41 6.10 8.29
C LEU A 7 -1.88 4.71 8.65
N ALA A 8 -2.08 4.29 9.91
CA ALA A 8 -1.67 2.97 10.37
C ALA A 8 -2.38 1.86 9.58
N GLU A 9 -3.66 2.05 9.29
CA GLU A 9 -4.44 1.11 8.50
C GLU A 9 -3.89 0.99 7.07
N LEU A 10 -3.56 2.12 6.46
CA LEU A 10 -2.97 2.12 5.11
C LEU A 10 -1.60 1.45 5.10
N GLU A 11 -0.78 1.70 6.10
CA GLU A 11 0.53 1.06 6.21
C GLU A 11 0.39 -0.46 6.37
N LYS A 12 -0.62 -0.90 7.12
CA LYS A 12 -0.92 -2.32 7.27
C LYS A 12 -1.32 -2.95 5.93
N ARG A 13 -2.17 -2.26 5.16
CA ARG A 13 -2.57 -2.72 3.82
C ARG A 13 -1.37 -2.80 2.88
N HIS A 14 -0.49 -1.80 2.95
CA HIS A 14 0.71 -1.77 2.12
C HIS A 14 1.58 -3.00 2.39
N ARG A 15 1.81 -3.32 3.67
CA ARG A 15 2.60 -4.49 4.04
C ARG A 15 1.94 -5.79 3.62
N ALA A 16 0.61 -5.88 3.75
CA ALA A 16 -0.13 -7.06 3.31
C ALA A 16 0.00 -7.27 1.81
N LEU A 17 -0.08 -6.20 1.02
CA LEU A 17 0.09 -6.27 -0.43
C LEU A 17 1.52 -6.66 -0.82
N GLU A 18 2.53 -6.16 -0.11
CA GLU A 18 3.91 -6.57 -0.34
C GLU A 18 4.09 -8.07 -0.10
N ALA A 19 3.48 -8.59 0.97
CA ALA A 19 3.54 -10.01 1.28
C ALA A 19 2.84 -10.83 0.19
N GLU A 20 1.68 -10.38 -0.30
CA GLU A 20 0.97 -11.04 -1.37
C GLU A 20 1.79 -11.08 -2.67
N ILE A 21 2.44 -9.97 -3.01
CA ILE A 21 3.29 -9.90 -4.20
C ILE A 21 4.46 -10.87 -4.06
N SER A 22 5.12 -10.88 -2.91
CA SER A 22 6.24 -11.77 -2.66
C SER A 22 5.82 -13.22 -2.79
N GLU A 23 4.69 -13.59 -2.22
CA GLU A 23 4.16 -14.95 -2.32
C GLU A 23 3.79 -15.31 -3.76
N ALA A 24 3.15 -14.38 -4.48
CA ALA A 24 2.78 -14.59 -5.86
C ALA A 24 4.00 -14.81 -6.75
N LEU A 25 5.09 -14.11 -6.50
CA LEU A 25 6.33 -14.26 -7.26
C LEU A 25 7.02 -15.61 -7.02
N THR A 26 6.77 -16.24 -5.87
CA THR A 26 7.31 -17.58 -5.60
C THR A 26 6.49 -18.71 -6.20
N HIS A 27 5.29 -18.41 -6.69
CA HIS A 27 4.43 -19.41 -7.34
C HIS A 27 4.52 -19.27 -8.85
N PRO A 28 5.10 -20.25 -9.55
CA PRO A 28 5.25 -20.16 -11.01
C PRO A 28 3.92 -20.17 -11.76
N SER A 29 2.84 -20.62 -11.14
CA SER A 29 1.52 -20.64 -11.76
C SER A 29 0.79 -19.29 -11.67
N THR A 30 1.31 -18.31 -10.94
CA THR A 30 0.69 -17.00 -10.82
C THR A 30 0.89 -16.24 -12.13
N ASP A 31 -0.20 -15.71 -12.67
CA ASP A 31 -0.15 -15.06 -13.96
C ASP A 31 0.34 -13.59 -13.81
N ASP A 32 0.91 -13.07 -14.90
CA ASP A 32 1.50 -11.71 -14.90
C ASP A 32 0.46 -10.63 -14.63
N LEU A 33 -0.77 -10.86 -15.03
CA LEU A 33 -1.85 -9.90 -14.81
C LEU A 33 -2.15 -9.74 -13.33
N THR A 34 -2.17 -10.85 -12.59
CA THR A 34 -2.38 -10.83 -11.15
C THR A 34 -1.27 -10.05 -10.45
N ILE A 35 -0.02 -10.27 -10.85
CA ILE A 35 1.13 -9.57 -10.27
C ILE A 35 1.03 -8.07 -10.56
N ARG A 36 0.65 -7.68 -11.78
CA ARG A 36 0.48 -6.28 -12.15
C ARG A 36 -0.62 -5.62 -11.33
N GLU A 37 -1.72 -6.30 -11.11
CA GLU A 37 -2.82 -5.77 -10.30
C GLU A 37 -2.41 -5.56 -8.86
N LEU A 38 -1.68 -6.51 -8.28
CA LEU A 38 -1.18 -6.38 -6.92
C LEU A 38 -0.21 -5.21 -6.79
N LYS A 39 0.68 -5.05 -7.75
CA LYS A 39 1.62 -3.93 -7.78
C LYS A 39 0.90 -2.59 -7.91
N ARG A 40 -0.15 -2.55 -8.72
CA ARG A 40 -0.96 -1.34 -8.87
C ARG A 40 -1.66 -0.97 -7.56
N ARG A 41 -2.25 -1.95 -6.88
CA ARG A 41 -2.89 -1.72 -5.58
C ARG A 41 -1.89 -1.22 -4.54
N LYS A 42 -0.71 -1.82 -4.51
CA LYS A 42 0.36 -1.39 -3.62
C LYS A 42 0.73 0.07 -3.90
N LEU A 43 0.84 0.44 -5.16
CA LEU A 43 1.18 1.80 -5.56
C LEU A 43 0.11 2.79 -5.12
N HIS A 44 -1.18 2.45 -5.28
CA HIS A 44 -2.29 3.29 -4.83
C HIS A 44 -2.25 3.53 -3.33
N VAL A 45 -2.01 2.48 -2.56
CA VAL A 45 -1.93 2.58 -1.10
C VAL A 45 -0.74 3.46 -0.71
N LYS A 46 0.39 3.27 -1.35
CA LYS A 46 1.57 4.09 -1.10
C LYS A 46 1.32 5.56 -1.41
N ASP A 47 0.65 5.85 -2.51
CA ASP A 47 0.31 7.22 -2.88
C ASP A 47 -0.59 7.88 -1.83
N GLU A 48 -1.55 7.14 -1.30
CA GLU A 48 -2.42 7.64 -0.24
C GLU A 48 -1.63 7.92 1.05
N ILE A 49 -0.70 7.05 1.40
CA ILE A 49 0.17 7.23 2.57
C ILE A 49 0.99 8.51 2.41
N VAL A 50 1.61 8.70 1.26
CA VAL A 50 2.42 9.89 0.99
C VAL A 50 1.57 11.15 1.05
N ARG A 51 0.38 11.11 0.46
CA ARG A 51 -0.55 12.25 0.47
C ARG A 51 -0.95 12.62 1.90
N LEU A 52 -1.31 11.63 2.71
CA LEU A 52 -1.70 11.88 4.10
C LEU A 52 -0.55 12.43 4.93
N ARG A 53 0.66 11.93 4.72
CA ARG A 53 1.85 12.45 5.40
C ARG A 53 2.11 13.90 5.04
N HIS A 54 1.94 14.25 3.77
CA HIS A 54 2.08 15.63 3.31
C HIS A 54 1.04 16.55 3.95
N GLU A 55 -0.21 16.10 4.01
CA GLU A 55 -1.28 16.87 4.66
C GLU A 55 -0.99 17.08 6.14
N THR A 56 -0.49 16.04 6.82
CA THR A 56 -0.13 16.13 8.23
C THR A 56 0.99 17.14 8.45
N VAL A 57 2.01 17.13 7.60
CA VAL A 57 3.12 18.09 7.69
C VAL A 57 2.63 19.50 7.42
N ALA A 58 1.75 19.68 6.44
CA ALA A 58 1.17 20.98 6.13
C ALA A 58 0.33 21.52 7.29
N LEU A 59 -0.35 20.66 8.02
CA LEU A 59 -1.16 21.06 9.17
C LEU A 59 -0.32 21.45 10.38
N VAL A 60 0.90 20.96 10.48
CA VAL A 60 1.80 21.27 11.59
C VAL A 60 2.42 22.65 11.46
N HIS A 61 2.45 23.20 10.28
CA HIS A 61 2.90 24.57 10.05
C HIS A 61 1.81 25.56 10.36
#